data_7d685faefabc0aed54f495e285538bc1
#
_entry.id   7d685faefabc0aed54f495e285538bc1
#
_cell.length_a   1.000
_cell.length_b   1.000
_cell.length_c   1.000
_cell.angle_alpha   90.00
_cell.angle_beta   90.00
_cell.angle_gamma   90.00
#
_symmetry.space_group_name_H-M   'P 1'
#
loop_
_entity.id
_entity.type
_entity.pdbx_description
1 polymer ?
#
loop_
_entity_poly.entity_id
_entity_poly.type
_entity_poly.pdbx_seq_one_letter_code
_entity_poly.pdbx_strand_id
1 'polypeptide(L)'
;MKKLNALFLALACIASTLQISAQMVWKNPMNETFHVVRGQAWQNELKGTYNRMPARAEKTIRKAVWDLSKHSAGHSIAFRSNAPQIKIRYQVSGSFSMPHMPSTGVSGVDMYATDIHGQRHWCSARYAFRDTVTYTYNKLSYGESASKGFEYELYLPLYNDVKWLEVGVEEGYNLQFLPASQEKPIVLYGTSIAQGACASRPGMAFGNIIGRKLEHPVVNLGFSGNGQMEPEVFDLIAEIDAQLYILDNMPNMGGDRLPKIYERTINGVHKIREKSNAPILFVEHYTNSHIGTSVEEEGSYKKNNLELRKAYRTLKEEGVQNLHFLSEEELGLGQDCSVEGWHPNDLGMQVYADAYVPKIKEVLKEYSTIVPCTQQRDPYNWKERHEQVLALNKEKAPEIVLIGNSITHYWAGEPTATIARGEDSWNKLFKGKVVRNMGFGWDRIENALWRIYHGELDGYEAKKVVLLMGTNNLDKNTNDEIIAGINELVRAVRDRQPKAQIYVDRKSVV
;
A
#
# COMPACT_ATOMS: atom_id res chain seq x y z
N MET A 1 46.75 -54.12 14.11
CA MET A 1 46.70 -52.71 13.74
C MET A 1 46.00 -52.44 12.42
N LYS A 2 46.21 -53.16 11.31
CA LYS A 2 45.53 -52.91 10.01
C LYS A 2 43.97 -53.09 10.00
N LYS A 3 43.39 -53.95 10.84
CA LYS A 3 41.92 -54.14 10.93
C LYS A 3 41.23 -53.08 11.79
N LEU A 4 41.92 -52.40 12.70
CA LEU A 4 41.38 -51.35 13.53
C LEU A 4 41.25 -50.03 12.73
N ASN A 5 42.23 -49.76 11.84
CA ASN A 5 42.19 -48.58 10.97
C ASN A 5 41.07 -48.65 9.89
N ALA A 6 40.71 -49.82 9.42
CA ALA A 6 39.62 -49.98 8.46
C ALA A 6 38.25 -49.74 9.11
N LEU A 7 38.08 -50.04 10.40
CA LEU A 7 36.84 -49.82 11.14
C LEU A 7 36.66 -48.33 11.46
N PHE A 8 37.73 -47.62 11.75
CA PHE A 8 37.69 -46.16 11.97
C PHE A 8 37.42 -45.39 10.66
N LEU A 9 37.94 -45.83 9.51
CA LEU A 9 37.60 -45.23 8.22
C LEU A 9 36.17 -45.49 7.82
N ALA A 10 35.60 -46.67 8.09
CA ALA A 10 34.19 -46.98 7.80
C ALA A 10 33.23 -46.20 8.71
N LEU A 11 33.55 -45.92 9.97
CA LEU A 11 32.76 -45.07 10.87
C LEU A 11 32.90 -43.57 10.49
N ALA A 12 34.03 -43.13 9.98
CA ALA A 12 34.20 -41.77 9.51
C ALA A 12 33.44 -41.48 8.18
N CYS A 13 33.24 -42.48 7.34
CA CYS A 13 32.43 -42.35 6.10
C CYS A 13 30.92 -42.45 6.34
N ILE A 14 30.45 -42.96 7.47
CA ILE A 14 29.02 -43.01 7.85
C ILE A 14 28.61 -41.72 8.57
N ALA A 15 29.57 -40.91 9.02
CA ALA A 15 29.32 -39.55 9.51
C ALA A 15 29.13 -38.53 8.37
N SER A 16 29.02 -38.95 7.11
CA SER A 16 28.62 -38.11 5.99
C SER A 16 27.12 -37.77 6.13
N THR A 17 26.86 -36.70 6.85
CA THR A 17 25.80 -35.71 6.61
C THR A 17 24.50 -36.33 6.06
N LEU A 18 23.70 -36.91 6.90
CA LEU A 18 22.27 -36.77 6.78
C LEU A 18 22.01 -35.26 6.94
N GLN A 19 22.16 -34.48 5.85
CA GLN A 19 21.47 -33.21 5.72
C GLN A 19 19.99 -33.58 5.77
N ILE A 20 19.41 -33.61 6.96
CA ILE A 20 17.97 -33.55 7.12
C ILE A 20 17.60 -32.23 6.48
N SER A 21 17.20 -32.27 5.21
CA SER A 21 16.58 -31.13 4.55
C SER A 21 15.36 -30.80 5.40
N ALA A 22 15.41 -29.71 6.15
CA ALA A 22 14.28 -29.29 6.95
C ALA A 22 13.05 -29.24 6.05
N GLN A 23 11.95 -29.82 6.51
CA GLN A 23 10.71 -29.89 5.76
C GLN A 23 10.18 -28.48 5.55
N MET A 24 9.81 -28.12 4.30
CA MET A 24 9.17 -26.84 4.00
C MET A 24 7.70 -26.87 4.36
N VAL A 25 7.27 -25.91 5.16
CA VAL A 25 5.86 -25.64 5.46
C VAL A 25 5.37 -24.56 4.48
N TRP A 26 4.37 -24.91 3.67
CA TRP A 26 3.79 -24.04 2.66
C TRP A 26 2.43 -23.53 3.11
N LYS A 27 2.18 -22.22 2.96
CA LYS A 27 0.91 -21.59 3.25
C LYS A 27 0.41 -20.80 2.04
N ASN A 28 -0.85 -21.02 1.70
CA ASN A 28 -1.54 -20.22 0.69
C ASN A 28 -2.24 -19.05 1.38
N PRO A 29 -1.94 -17.78 1.01
CA PRO A 29 -2.58 -16.61 1.62
C PRO A 29 -4.10 -16.58 1.44
N MET A 30 -4.62 -17.21 0.38
CA MET A 30 -6.08 -17.29 0.15
C MET A 30 -6.82 -18.19 1.13
N ASN A 31 -6.11 -18.97 1.95
CA ASN A 31 -6.71 -19.80 3.00
C ASN A 31 -6.97 -19.03 4.31
N GLU A 32 -6.53 -17.77 4.39
CA GLU A 32 -6.79 -16.93 5.57
C GLU A 32 -8.26 -16.55 5.67
N THR A 33 -8.74 -16.34 6.89
CA THR A 33 -10.13 -15.94 7.16
C THR A 33 -10.41 -14.48 6.85
N PHE A 34 -9.34 -13.67 6.77
CA PHE A 34 -9.36 -12.25 6.45
C PHE A 34 -8.81 -11.98 5.04
N HIS A 35 -9.06 -10.79 4.51
CA HIS A 35 -8.56 -10.37 3.22
C HIS A 35 -7.06 -10.05 3.29
N VAL A 36 -6.25 -10.69 2.43
CA VAL A 36 -4.78 -10.60 2.46
C VAL A 36 -4.17 -9.81 1.31
N VAL A 37 -4.88 -9.68 0.19
CA VAL A 37 -4.36 -8.99 -1.01
C VAL A 37 -4.51 -7.49 -0.84
N ARG A 38 -3.40 -6.80 -0.67
CA ARG A 38 -3.33 -5.33 -0.66
C ARG A 38 -3.48 -4.80 -2.08
N GLY A 39 -4.07 -3.61 -2.24
CA GLY A 39 -4.28 -2.96 -3.54
C GLY A 39 -5.58 -3.35 -4.26
N GLN A 40 -6.44 -4.17 -3.67
CA GLN A 40 -7.78 -4.47 -4.17
C GLN A 40 -8.83 -3.53 -3.59
N ALA A 41 -9.64 -2.89 -4.45
CA ALA A 41 -10.68 -1.96 -4.02
C ALA A 41 -11.96 -2.67 -3.55
N TRP A 42 -12.38 -3.72 -4.21
CA TRP A 42 -13.61 -4.47 -3.92
C TRP A 42 -13.30 -5.74 -3.11
N GLN A 43 -12.71 -5.57 -1.92
CA GLN A 43 -12.16 -6.67 -1.12
C GLN A 43 -13.16 -7.81 -0.87
N ASN A 44 -14.43 -7.49 -0.62
CA ASN A 44 -15.48 -8.49 -0.38
C ASN A 44 -15.82 -9.32 -1.62
N GLU A 45 -15.83 -8.70 -2.81
CA GLU A 45 -16.13 -9.38 -4.08
C GLU A 45 -14.91 -10.10 -4.67
N LEU A 46 -13.71 -9.69 -4.31
CA LEU A 46 -12.45 -10.23 -4.82
C LEU A 46 -11.81 -11.28 -3.90
N LYS A 47 -12.49 -11.66 -2.81
CA LYS A 47 -11.99 -12.68 -1.89
C LYS A 47 -11.64 -13.97 -2.64
N GLY A 48 -10.43 -14.48 -2.42
CA GLY A 48 -9.94 -15.71 -3.06
C GLY A 48 -9.43 -15.53 -4.50
N THR A 49 -9.29 -14.29 -4.98
CA THR A 49 -8.75 -14.00 -6.32
C THR A 49 -7.63 -12.96 -6.27
N TYR A 50 -6.80 -12.94 -7.32
CA TYR A 50 -5.80 -11.90 -7.55
C TYR A 50 -6.23 -10.89 -8.63
N ASN A 51 -7.52 -10.85 -8.99
CA ASN A 51 -8.08 -9.94 -9.97
C ASN A 51 -8.15 -8.52 -9.41
N ARG A 52 -8.08 -7.51 -10.29
CA ARG A 52 -8.19 -6.09 -9.94
C ARG A 52 -9.62 -5.56 -9.97
N MET A 53 -10.52 -6.23 -10.70
CA MET A 53 -11.94 -5.85 -10.81
C MET A 53 -12.86 -7.00 -10.44
N PRO A 54 -14.05 -6.71 -9.88
CA PRO A 54 -15.03 -7.73 -9.50
C PRO A 54 -15.61 -8.45 -10.74
N ALA A 55 -16.03 -9.71 -10.58
CA ALA A 55 -16.51 -10.57 -11.68
C ALA A 55 -17.70 -9.95 -12.45
N ARG A 56 -18.55 -9.17 -11.79
CA ARG A 56 -19.67 -8.48 -12.45
C ARG A 56 -19.23 -7.48 -13.53
N ALA A 57 -18.01 -6.96 -13.45
CA ALA A 57 -17.46 -6.02 -14.42
C ALA A 57 -17.32 -6.64 -15.82
N GLU A 58 -17.13 -7.97 -15.92
CA GLU A 58 -17.04 -8.69 -17.22
C GLU A 58 -18.17 -8.37 -18.18
N LYS A 59 -19.37 -8.13 -17.63
CA LYS A 59 -20.59 -7.89 -18.43
C LYS A 59 -20.74 -6.45 -18.92
N THR A 60 -20.00 -5.51 -18.32
CA THR A 60 -20.21 -4.07 -18.55
C THR A 60 -19.04 -3.39 -19.24
N ILE A 61 -17.81 -3.79 -18.92
CA ILE A 61 -16.60 -3.18 -19.51
C ILE A 61 -16.17 -3.91 -20.78
N ARG A 62 -15.36 -3.25 -21.61
CA ARG A 62 -14.79 -3.88 -22.80
C ARG A 62 -13.96 -5.13 -22.42
N LYS A 63 -14.05 -6.15 -23.27
CA LYS A 63 -13.32 -7.43 -23.07
C LYS A 63 -11.81 -7.21 -22.82
N ALA A 64 -11.18 -6.29 -23.56
CA ALA A 64 -9.75 -6.02 -23.39
C ALA A 64 -9.41 -5.45 -22.01
N VAL A 65 -10.28 -4.60 -21.43
CA VAL A 65 -10.12 -4.08 -20.06
C VAL A 65 -10.35 -5.20 -19.06
N TRP A 66 -11.39 -6.04 -19.26
CA TRP A 66 -11.66 -7.19 -18.43
C TRP A 66 -10.49 -8.18 -18.39
N ASP A 67 -9.93 -8.55 -19.56
CA ASP A 67 -8.81 -9.47 -19.62
C ASP A 67 -7.58 -8.91 -18.90
N LEU A 68 -7.29 -7.61 -19.05
CA LEU A 68 -6.21 -6.94 -18.33
C LEU A 68 -6.47 -6.83 -16.82
N SER A 69 -7.73 -6.78 -16.41
CA SER A 69 -8.09 -6.69 -14.99
C SER A 69 -7.73 -7.95 -14.18
N LYS A 70 -7.49 -9.07 -14.85
CA LYS A 70 -7.01 -10.32 -14.24
C LYS A 70 -5.53 -10.26 -13.85
N HIS A 71 -4.75 -9.37 -14.48
CA HIS A 71 -3.36 -9.16 -14.09
C HIS A 71 -3.29 -8.53 -12.69
N SER A 72 -2.31 -8.97 -11.89
CA SER A 72 -2.18 -8.58 -10.48
C SER A 72 -1.37 -7.29 -10.24
N ALA A 73 -1.24 -6.42 -11.23
CA ALA A 73 -0.50 -5.15 -11.14
C ALA A 73 -0.96 -4.32 -9.93
N GLY A 74 -0.01 -3.83 -9.14
CA GLY A 74 -0.29 -3.05 -7.93
C GLY A 74 -0.68 -3.85 -6.70
N HIS A 75 -0.88 -5.16 -6.83
CA HIS A 75 -1.18 -6.02 -5.68
C HIS A 75 0.07 -6.44 -4.94
N SER A 76 -0.07 -6.59 -3.63
CA SER A 76 0.93 -7.19 -2.76
C SER A 76 0.31 -8.06 -1.66
N ILE A 77 1.14 -8.90 -1.04
CA ILE A 77 0.80 -9.72 0.12
C ILE A 77 1.81 -9.38 1.21
N ALA A 78 1.31 -9.04 2.39
CA ALA A 78 2.17 -8.79 3.54
C ALA A 78 2.14 -9.96 4.52
N PHE A 79 3.30 -10.25 5.11
CA PHE A 79 3.44 -11.30 6.12
C PHE A 79 4.65 -11.04 7.02
N ARG A 80 4.65 -11.65 8.20
CA ARG A 80 5.78 -11.66 9.14
C ARG A 80 6.45 -13.02 9.15
N SER A 81 7.78 -13.02 9.16
CA SER A 81 8.58 -14.24 9.33
C SER A 81 9.94 -13.93 9.92
N ASN A 82 10.45 -14.87 10.74
CA ASN A 82 11.82 -14.89 11.23
C ASN A 82 12.68 -15.95 10.51
N ALA A 83 12.18 -16.51 9.42
CA ALA A 83 12.90 -17.54 8.67
C ALA A 83 14.10 -16.95 7.92
N PRO A 84 15.28 -17.57 7.96
CA PRO A 84 16.45 -17.14 7.21
C PRO A 84 16.34 -17.42 5.71
N GLN A 85 15.39 -18.28 5.33
CA GLN A 85 15.04 -18.58 3.94
C GLN A 85 13.53 -18.55 3.76
N ILE A 86 13.08 -17.83 2.73
CA ILE A 86 11.68 -17.81 2.29
C ILE A 86 11.63 -18.26 0.84
N LYS A 87 10.72 -19.17 0.53
CA LYS A 87 10.45 -19.61 -0.84
C LYS A 87 9.04 -19.20 -1.25
N ILE A 88 8.92 -18.69 -2.48
CA ILE A 88 7.63 -18.41 -3.10
C ILE A 88 7.48 -19.35 -4.28
N ARG A 89 6.30 -19.97 -4.42
CA ARG A 89 5.93 -20.74 -5.61
C ARG A 89 4.53 -20.34 -6.07
N TYR A 90 4.37 -20.23 -7.36
CA TYR A 90 3.10 -19.82 -7.94
C TYR A 90 2.99 -20.21 -9.41
N GLN A 91 1.81 -20.09 -9.98
CA GLN A 91 1.56 -20.31 -11.39
C GLN A 91 0.88 -19.07 -11.98
N VAL A 92 1.27 -18.74 -13.22
CA VAL A 92 0.67 -17.69 -14.03
C VAL A 92 0.05 -18.27 -15.30
N SER A 93 -0.81 -17.52 -15.97
CA SER A 93 -1.54 -18.03 -17.16
C SER A 93 -0.88 -17.68 -18.48
N GLY A 94 -0.23 -16.52 -18.59
CA GLY A 94 0.32 -15.98 -19.84
C GLY A 94 1.80 -16.25 -20.04
N SER A 95 2.37 -15.67 -21.09
CA SER A 95 3.80 -15.70 -21.37
C SER A 95 4.60 -15.03 -20.26
N PHE A 96 5.81 -15.53 -19.98
CA PHE A 96 6.63 -15.02 -18.89
C PHE A 96 7.23 -13.64 -19.16
N SER A 97 7.45 -13.27 -20.43
CA SER A 97 8.12 -12.03 -20.85
C SER A 97 7.45 -11.41 -22.06
N MET A 98 7.79 -10.17 -22.34
CA MET A 98 7.46 -9.43 -23.57
C MET A 98 8.75 -8.94 -24.22
N PRO A 99 8.76 -8.59 -25.54
CA PRO A 99 9.98 -8.13 -26.22
C PRO A 99 10.69 -6.95 -25.52
N HIS A 100 9.93 -6.07 -24.88
CA HIS A 100 10.39 -4.84 -24.21
C HIS A 100 10.32 -4.94 -22.68
N MET A 101 9.96 -6.11 -22.12
CA MET A 101 9.83 -6.27 -20.67
C MET A 101 10.30 -7.66 -20.20
N PRO A 102 11.23 -7.73 -19.21
CA PRO A 102 11.79 -9.00 -18.74
C PRO A 102 10.76 -9.83 -17.96
N SER A 103 11.03 -11.14 -17.84
CA SER A 103 10.19 -12.06 -17.06
C SER A 103 10.01 -11.62 -15.61
N THR A 104 11.01 -10.99 -15.02
CA THR A 104 10.95 -10.46 -13.64
C THR A 104 9.94 -9.34 -13.48
N GLY A 105 9.68 -8.55 -14.53
CA GLY A 105 8.64 -7.51 -14.53
C GLY A 105 7.27 -8.07 -14.92
N VAL A 106 7.20 -8.84 -16.03
CA VAL A 106 5.93 -9.38 -16.55
C VAL A 106 5.29 -10.34 -15.56
N SER A 107 6.05 -11.33 -15.11
CA SER A 107 5.55 -12.51 -14.39
C SER A 107 6.20 -12.72 -13.03
N GLY A 108 7.20 -11.91 -12.67
CA GLY A 108 7.95 -12.07 -11.43
C GLY A 108 7.23 -11.50 -10.20
N VAL A 109 7.72 -11.91 -9.04
CA VAL A 109 7.37 -11.31 -7.75
C VAL A 109 8.57 -10.54 -7.21
N ASP A 110 8.31 -9.56 -6.34
CA ASP A 110 9.36 -8.70 -5.78
C ASP A 110 9.11 -8.45 -4.29
N MET A 111 10.13 -8.61 -3.44
CA MET A 111 9.95 -8.59 -1.99
C MET A 111 10.78 -7.50 -1.32
N TYR A 112 10.16 -6.80 -0.39
CA TYR A 112 10.78 -5.86 0.53
C TYR A 112 10.56 -6.33 1.96
N ALA A 113 11.59 -6.15 2.81
CA ALA A 113 11.54 -6.43 4.25
C ALA A 113 11.57 -5.11 5.01
N THR A 114 10.70 -4.96 6.00
CA THR A 114 10.76 -3.86 6.96
C THR A 114 11.28 -4.41 8.29
N ASP A 115 12.35 -3.83 8.81
CA ASP A 115 12.96 -4.25 10.06
C ASP A 115 12.21 -3.66 11.29
N ILE A 116 12.67 -4.02 12.48
CA ILE A 116 12.08 -3.56 13.75
C ILE A 116 12.20 -2.04 13.97
N HIS A 117 13.06 -1.35 13.20
CA HIS A 117 13.22 0.10 13.23
C HIS A 117 12.38 0.82 12.17
N GLY A 118 11.58 0.04 11.39
CA GLY A 118 10.77 0.56 10.30
C GLY A 118 11.57 0.86 9.02
N GLN A 119 12.86 0.48 8.97
CA GLN A 119 13.67 0.66 7.78
C GLN A 119 13.35 -0.43 6.76
N ARG A 120 13.11 -0.02 5.51
CA ARG A 120 12.73 -0.92 4.42
C ARG A 120 13.96 -1.30 3.59
N HIS A 121 14.08 -2.60 3.32
CA HIS A 121 15.18 -3.21 2.56
C HIS A 121 14.63 -4.04 1.41
N TRP A 122 15.24 -3.93 0.23
CA TRP A 122 14.91 -4.83 -0.88
C TRP A 122 15.57 -6.20 -0.68
N CYS A 123 14.82 -7.26 -0.98
CA CYS A 123 15.27 -8.64 -0.87
C CYS A 123 15.63 -9.22 -2.24
N SER A 124 16.88 -9.60 -2.45
CA SER A 124 17.29 -10.31 -3.66
C SER A 124 16.93 -11.79 -3.62
N ALA A 125 16.55 -12.37 -4.77
CA ALA A 125 16.17 -13.77 -4.87
C ALA A 125 16.91 -14.50 -5.99
N ARG A 126 16.97 -15.84 -5.88
CA ARG A 126 17.16 -16.72 -7.04
C ARG A 126 15.79 -17.14 -7.55
N TYR A 127 15.60 -17.19 -8.85
CA TYR A 127 14.30 -17.50 -9.44
C TYR A 127 14.42 -18.43 -10.65
N ALA A 128 13.32 -19.14 -10.93
CA ALA A 128 13.19 -19.96 -12.13
C ALA A 128 11.76 -19.82 -12.66
N PHE A 129 11.65 -19.47 -13.95
CA PHE A 129 10.40 -19.40 -14.70
C PHE A 129 10.17 -20.73 -15.41
N ARG A 130 9.25 -21.53 -14.89
CA ARG A 130 8.78 -22.81 -15.38
C ARG A 130 7.28 -22.89 -15.15
N ASP A 131 6.63 -24.04 -15.44
CA ASP A 131 5.19 -24.24 -15.15
C ASP A 131 4.80 -23.80 -13.74
N THR A 132 5.64 -24.09 -12.77
CA THR A 132 5.63 -23.45 -11.45
C THR A 132 6.80 -22.48 -11.36
N VAL A 133 6.51 -21.21 -11.25
CA VAL A 133 7.51 -20.18 -11.00
C VAL A 133 7.95 -20.26 -9.56
N THR A 134 9.26 -20.15 -9.33
CA THR A 134 9.83 -20.21 -7.97
C THR A 134 10.77 -19.05 -7.73
N TYR A 135 10.68 -18.48 -6.53
CA TYR A 135 11.62 -17.51 -5.98
C TYR A 135 12.16 -18.04 -4.66
N THR A 136 13.47 -17.92 -4.44
CA THR A 136 14.13 -18.30 -3.20
C THR A 136 14.94 -17.14 -2.66
N TYR A 137 14.50 -16.62 -1.55
CA TYR A 137 15.16 -15.56 -0.77
C TYR A 137 15.98 -16.23 0.32
N ASN A 138 17.28 -15.94 0.35
CA ASN A 138 18.21 -16.58 1.28
C ASN A 138 18.90 -15.54 2.16
N LYS A 139 19.38 -15.98 3.33
CA LYS A 139 20.14 -15.16 4.26
C LYS A 139 19.39 -13.91 4.73
N LEU A 140 18.09 -14.07 4.97
CA LEU A 140 17.17 -13.03 5.42
C LEU A 140 17.33 -12.76 6.94
N SER A 141 18.54 -12.81 7.46
CA SER A 141 18.81 -12.67 8.88
C SER A 141 19.82 -11.54 9.08
N TYR A 142 19.40 -10.47 9.72
CA TYR A 142 20.26 -9.33 10.01
C TYR A 142 19.90 -8.66 11.35
N GLY A 143 20.93 -8.41 12.19
CA GLY A 143 20.76 -7.72 13.46
C GLY A 143 19.71 -8.34 14.37
N GLU A 144 18.97 -7.50 15.09
CA GLU A 144 17.90 -7.94 16.00
C GLU A 144 16.71 -8.57 15.25
N SER A 145 16.50 -8.25 13.98
CA SER A 145 15.46 -8.85 13.17
C SER A 145 15.69 -10.35 12.91
N ALA A 146 16.90 -10.86 13.14
CA ALA A 146 17.18 -12.29 13.08
C ALA A 146 16.35 -13.11 14.08
N SER A 147 16.02 -12.54 15.24
CA SER A 147 15.22 -13.20 16.26
C SER A 147 13.76 -12.74 16.25
N LYS A 148 13.52 -11.45 16.03
CA LYS A 148 12.17 -10.85 16.04
C LYS A 148 11.41 -11.03 14.72
N GLY A 149 12.13 -11.27 13.60
CA GLY A 149 11.59 -11.35 12.25
C GLY A 149 11.47 -10.00 11.57
N PHE A 150 11.08 -10.06 10.29
CA PHE A 150 10.75 -8.90 9.46
C PHE A 150 9.27 -8.93 9.10
N GLU A 151 8.74 -7.75 8.81
CA GLU A 151 7.51 -7.64 8.03
C GLU A 151 7.88 -7.57 6.55
N TYR A 152 7.37 -8.51 5.76
CA TYR A 152 7.63 -8.61 4.33
C TYR A 152 6.43 -8.10 3.55
N GLU A 153 6.70 -7.42 2.42
CA GLU A 153 5.73 -7.07 1.41
C GLU A 153 6.16 -7.67 0.08
N LEU A 154 5.36 -8.61 -0.43
CA LEU A 154 5.58 -9.34 -1.67
C LEU A 154 4.67 -8.77 -2.75
N TYR A 155 5.23 -7.99 -3.68
CA TYR A 155 4.54 -7.47 -4.86
C TYR A 155 4.35 -8.55 -5.90
N LEU A 156 3.17 -8.55 -6.54
CA LEU A 156 2.74 -9.56 -7.50
C LEU A 156 3.03 -9.15 -8.95
N PRO A 157 2.96 -10.08 -9.93
CA PRO A 157 3.21 -9.82 -11.34
C PRO A 157 2.45 -8.62 -11.91
N LEU A 158 3.14 -7.84 -12.78
CA LEU A 158 2.54 -6.65 -13.40
C LEU A 158 1.68 -6.97 -14.63
N TYR A 159 2.04 -8.00 -15.40
CA TYR A 159 1.43 -8.32 -16.69
C TYR A 159 0.96 -9.76 -16.81
N ASN A 160 0.74 -10.42 -15.67
CA ASN A 160 0.20 -11.77 -15.66
C ASN A 160 -0.82 -11.95 -14.54
N ASP A 161 -1.75 -12.88 -14.72
CA ASP A 161 -2.66 -13.32 -13.66
C ASP A 161 -2.02 -14.44 -12.84
N VAL A 162 -2.21 -14.41 -11.55
CA VAL A 162 -1.75 -15.43 -10.61
C VAL A 162 -2.88 -16.42 -10.37
N LYS A 163 -2.66 -17.70 -10.74
CA LYS A 163 -3.64 -18.77 -10.54
C LYS A 163 -3.70 -19.23 -9.09
N TRP A 164 -2.55 -19.39 -8.51
CA TRP A 164 -2.34 -19.73 -7.10
C TRP A 164 -0.92 -19.30 -6.68
N LEU A 165 -0.74 -19.07 -5.39
CA LEU A 165 0.55 -18.71 -4.80
C LEU A 165 0.68 -19.31 -3.40
N GLU A 166 1.87 -19.74 -3.07
CA GLU A 166 2.22 -20.18 -1.72
C GLU A 166 3.55 -19.59 -1.28
N VAL A 167 3.61 -19.27 -0.01
CA VAL A 167 4.82 -18.86 0.71
C VAL A 167 5.28 -20.03 1.56
N GLY A 168 6.56 -20.37 1.49
CA GLY A 168 7.16 -21.48 2.22
C GLY A 168 8.31 -21.04 3.11
N VAL A 169 8.34 -21.56 4.33
CA VAL A 169 9.44 -21.46 5.29
C VAL A 169 9.79 -22.85 5.80
N GLU A 170 11.00 -23.05 6.32
CA GLU A 170 11.36 -24.30 6.97
C GLU A 170 10.56 -24.50 8.25
N GLU A 171 10.28 -25.75 8.57
CA GLU A 171 9.59 -26.13 9.82
C GLU A 171 10.34 -25.58 11.05
N GLY A 172 9.57 -25.02 12.01
CA GLY A 172 10.10 -24.36 13.19
C GLY A 172 10.21 -22.84 13.08
N TYR A 173 10.10 -22.26 11.88
CA TYR A 173 10.04 -20.81 11.71
C TYR A 173 8.59 -20.30 11.60
N ASN A 174 8.39 -19.06 12.02
CA ASN A 174 7.08 -18.41 11.94
C ASN A 174 6.81 -17.90 10.53
N LEU A 175 5.57 -18.08 10.08
CA LEU A 175 5.00 -17.42 8.91
C LEU A 175 3.57 -17.02 9.23
N GLN A 176 3.29 -15.71 9.23
CA GLN A 176 1.98 -15.16 9.54
C GLN A 176 1.62 -14.11 8.48
N PHE A 177 0.54 -14.32 7.73
CA PHE A 177 0.00 -13.31 6.83
C PHE A 177 -0.64 -12.18 7.62
N LEU A 178 -0.61 -10.98 7.03
CA LEU A 178 -1.19 -9.77 7.60
C LEU A 178 -2.41 -9.36 6.78
N PRO A 179 -3.44 -8.76 7.42
CA PRO A 179 -4.61 -8.28 6.71
C PRO A 179 -4.26 -7.12 5.77
N ALA A 180 -5.06 -6.97 4.71
CA ALA A 180 -5.03 -5.78 3.87
C ALA A 180 -5.48 -4.56 4.66
N SER A 181 -4.93 -3.37 4.32
CA SER A 181 -5.33 -2.11 4.93
C SER A 181 -6.79 -1.79 4.65
N GLN A 182 -7.45 -1.18 5.64
CA GLN A 182 -8.81 -0.64 5.54
C GLN A 182 -8.82 0.89 5.31
N GLU A 183 -7.66 1.49 5.11
CA GLU A 183 -7.55 2.90 4.77
C GLU A 183 -8.14 3.18 3.39
N LYS A 184 -8.71 4.39 3.22
CA LYS A 184 -9.16 4.84 1.90
C LYS A 184 -7.97 4.92 0.95
N PRO A 185 -7.98 4.19 -0.18
CA PRO A 185 -6.83 4.11 -1.05
C PRO A 185 -6.66 5.36 -1.93
N ILE A 186 -5.45 5.53 -2.46
CA ILE A 186 -5.23 6.32 -3.67
C ILE A 186 -5.60 5.43 -4.86
N VAL A 187 -6.56 5.86 -5.68
CA VAL A 187 -6.93 5.15 -6.92
C VAL A 187 -6.14 5.72 -8.08
N LEU A 188 -5.33 4.88 -8.72
CA LEU A 188 -4.55 5.21 -9.90
C LEU A 188 -5.22 4.57 -11.13
N TYR A 189 -6.02 5.36 -11.88
CA TYR A 189 -6.58 4.95 -13.14
C TYR A 189 -5.72 5.46 -14.30
N GLY A 190 -5.26 4.53 -15.15
CA GLY A 190 -4.32 4.91 -16.21
C GLY A 190 -4.09 3.83 -17.25
N THR A 191 -2.93 3.90 -17.88
CA THR A 191 -2.53 3.17 -19.08
C THR A 191 -1.58 2.01 -18.75
N SER A 192 -0.79 1.55 -19.75
CA SER A 192 0.32 0.62 -19.57
C SER A 192 1.35 1.14 -18.58
N ILE A 193 1.57 2.46 -18.54
CA ILE A 193 2.54 3.10 -17.65
C ILE A 193 2.09 2.93 -16.20
N ALA A 194 0.82 3.21 -15.91
CA ALA A 194 0.22 2.98 -14.60
C ALA A 194 0.20 1.49 -14.22
N GLN A 195 -0.04 0.58 -15.19
CA GLN A 195 0.06 -0.86 -14.97
C GLN A 195 1.49 -1.29 -14.61
N GLY A 196 2.51 -0.54 -15.00
CA GLY A 196 3.93 -0.78 -14.70
C GLY A 196 4.73 -1.33 -15.87
N ALA A 197 4.32 -1.02 -17.12
CA ALA A 197 5.07 -1.44 -18.33
C ALA A 197 6.53 -0.99 -18.26
N CYS A 198 7.41 -1.92 -18.60
CA CYS A 198 8.87 -1.77 -18.63
C CYS A 198 9.57 -1.58 -17.28
N ALA A 199 8.86 -1.62 -16.15
CA ALA A 199 9.51 -1.82 -14.86
C ALA A 199 10.21 -3.20 -14.85
N SER A 200 11.46 -3.24 -14.41
CA SER A 200 12.27 -4.48 -14.40
C SER A 200 11.72 -5.54 -13.43
N ARG A 201 10.95 -5.13 -12.41
CA ARG A 201 10.33 -5.95 -11.38
C ARG A 201 9.15 -5.21 -10.75
N PRO A 202 8.17 -5.89 -10.13
CA PRO A 202 6.94 -5.26 -9.65
C PRO A 202 7.14 -4.07 -8.72
N GLY A 203 8.08 -4.14 -7.80
CA GLY A 203 8.37 -3.05 -6.88
C GLY A 203 8.87 -1.77 -7.54
N MET A 204 9.32 -1.81 -8.80
CA MET A 204 9.77 -0.64 -9.55
C MET A 204 8.65 0.06 -10.33
N ALA A 205 7.45 -0.53 -10.45
CA ALA A 205 6.32 0.20 -10.98
C ALA A 205 6.01 1.45 -10.13
N PHE A 206 5.83 2.62 -10.76
CA PHE A 206 5.74 3.91 -10.04
C PHE A 206 4.60 3.96 -9.02
N GLY A 207 3.46 3.32 -9.30
CA GLY A 207 2.37 3.21 -8.33
C GLY A 207 2.78 2.48 -7.05
N ASN A 208 3.61 1.43 -7.15
CA ASN A 208 4.17 0.72 -6.01
C ASN A 208 5.25 1.54 -5.27
N ILE A 209 6.04 2.34 -6.01
CA ILE A 209 6.99 3.28 -5.39
C ILE A 209 6.25 4.35 -4.61
N ILE A 210 5.18 4.92 -5.17
CA ILE A 210 4.31 5.90 -4.49
C ILE A 210 3.76 5.31 -3.19
N GLY A 211 3.16 4.12 -3.26
CA GLY A 211 2.62 3.44 -2.07
C GLY A 211 3.66 3.26 -0.97
N ARG A 212 4.88 2.85 -1.33
CA ARG A 212 5.99 2.72 -0.36
C ARG A 212 6.47 4.05 0.21
N LYS A 213 6.59 5.11 -0.62
CA LYS A 213 7.06 6.43 -0.17
C LYS A 213 6.05 7.15 0.71
N LEU A 214 4.77 6.94 0.45
CA LEU A 214 3.68 7.53 1.23
C LEU A 214 3.21 6.63 2.39
N GLU A 215 3.67 5.37 2.43
CA GLU A 215 3.15 4.33 3.34
C GLU A 215 1.62 4.24 3.28
N HIS A 216 1.04 4.36 2.06
CA HIS A 216 -0.39 4.47 1.83
C HIS A 216 -0.86 3.46 0.77
N PRO A 217 -2.06 2.83 0.91
CA PRO A 217 -2.56 1.89 -0.07
C PRO A 217 -2.85 2.56 -1.41
N VAL A 218 -2.38 1.92 -2.49
CA VAL A 218 -2.64 2.33 -3.88
C VAL A 218 -3.41 1.23 -4.59
N VAL A 219 -4.57 1.57 -5.15
CA VAL A 219 -5.34 0.70 -6.04
C VAL A 219 -4.94 1.01 -7.47
N ASN A 220 -4.28 0.06 -8.13
CA ASN A 220 -3.82 0.21 -9.51
C ASN A 220 -4.88 -0.26 -10.50
N LEU A 221 -5.46 0.67 -11.24
CA LEU A 221 -6.38 0.46 -12.35
C LEU A 221 -5.75 0.91 -13.68
N GLY A 222 -4.46 0.61 -13.86
CA GLY A 222 -3.75 0.77 -15.13
C GLY A 222 -4.12 -0.35 -16.11
N PHE A 223 -4.50 -0.01 -17.34
CA PHE A 223 -4.90 -0.96 -18.38
C PHE A 223 -4.13 -0.69 -19.66
N SER A 224 -3.17 -1.54 -19.97
CA SER A 224 -2.23 -1.40 -21.09
C SER A 224 -2.93 -1.20 -22.43
N GLY A 225 -2.70 -0.05 -23.09
CA GLY A 225 -3.39 0.34 -24.35
C GLY A 225 -4.89 0.64 -24.17
N ASN A 226 -5.46 0.44 -22.98
CA ASN A 226 -6.90 0.41 -22.72
C ASN A 226 -7.36 1.31 -21.58
N GLY A 227 -6.51 2.17 -21.06
CA GLY A 227 -6.90 3.23 -20.15
C GLY A 227 -7.58 4.39 -20.88
N GLN A 228 -8.77 4.15 -21.45
CA GLN A 228 -9.41 5.02 -22.42
C GLN A 228 -10.57 5.85 -21.86
N MET A 229 -10.68 5.98 -20.54
CA MET A 229 -11.67 6.81 -19.84
C MET A 229 -13.14 6.48 -20.21
N GLU A 230 -13.44 5.19 -20.41
CA GLU A 230 -14.81 4.77 -20.75
C GLU A 230 -15.77 4.96 -19.57
N PRO A 231 -17.05 5.36 -19.85
CA PRO A 231 -18.06 5.56 -18.81
C PRO A 231 -18.25 4.35 -17.89
N GLU A 232 -18.25 3.14 -18.43
CA GLU A 232 -18.46 1.90 -17.68
C GLU A 232 -17.32 1.63 -16.68
N VAL A 233 -16.11 2.11 -16.96
CA VAL A 233 -14.97 2.03 -16.02
C VAL A 233 -15.13 3.09 -14.93
N PHE A 234 -15.59 4.29 -15.27
CA PHE A 234 -15.89 5.32 -14.27
C PHE A 234 -17.04 4.95 -13.34
N ASP A 235 -18.05 4.18 -13.81
CA ASP A 235 -19.11 3.64 -12.95
C ASP A 235 -18.51 2.79 -11.81
N LEU A 236 -17.51 1.96 -12.13
CA LEU A 236 -16.80 1.13 -11.14
C LEU A 236 -15.87 1.98 -10.25
N ILE A 237 -15.12 2.92 -10.84
CA ILE A 237 -14.22 3.79 -10.06
C ILE A 237 -15.00 4.61 -9.03
N ALA A 238 -16.19 5.11 -9.38
CA ALA A 238 -17.02 5.89 -8.49
C ALA A 238 -17.58 5.09 -7.28
N GLU A 239 -17.49 3.75 -7.29
CA GLU A 239 -17.83 2.93 -6.14
C GLU A 239 -16.75 2.90 -5.06
N ILE A 240 -15.52 3.27 -5.41
CA ILE A 240 -14.37 3.20 -4.50
C ILE A 240 -14.38 4.45 -3.61
N ASP A 241 -14.47 4.26 -2.30
CA ASP A 241 -14.30 5.35 -1.33
C ASP A 241 -12.80 5.69 -1.20
N ALA A 242 -12.31 6.48 -2.14
CA ALA A 242 -10.90 6.81 -2.27
C ALA A 242 -10.50 8.06 -1.48
N GLN A 243 -9.24 8.10 -1.06
CA GLN A 243 -8.61 9.31 -0.51
C GLN A 243 -8.25 10.31 -1.62
N LEU A 244 -7.87 9.79 -2.79
CA LEU A 244 -7.50 10.55 -3.99
C LEU A 244 -7.77 9.71 -5.23
N TYR A 245 -8.32 10.32 -6.28
CA TYR A 245 -8.39 9.73 -7.61
C TYR A 245 -7.34 10.37 -8.51
N ILE A 246 -6.50 9.57 -9.14
CA ILE A 246 -5.51 9.98 -10.13
C ILE A 246 -5.97 9.50 -11.50
N LEU A 247 -6.10 10.41 -12.46
CA LEU A 247 -6.52 10.14 -13.83
C LEU A 247 -5.31 10.36 -14.77
N ASP A 248 -4.59 9.26 -15.06
CA ASP A 248 -3.36 9.24 -15.87
C ASP A 248 -3.60 8.46 -17.17
N ASN A 249 -4.50 8.97 -18.00
CA ASN A 249 -5.02 8.26 -19.16
C ASN A 249 -4.52 8.82 -20.51
N MET A 250 -3.90 9.99 -20.55
CA MET A 250 -3.59 10.70 -21.78
C MET A 250 -2.74 9.88 -22.78
N PRO A 251 -1.80 9.00 -22.38
CA PRO A 251 -1.05 8.17 -23.33
C PRO A 251 -1.93 7.24 -24.19
N ASN A 252 -3.14 6.88 -23.74
CA ASN A 252 -4.05 6.02 -24.52
C ASN A 252 -5.18 6.78 -25.24
N MET A 253 -5.15 8.12 -25.22
CA MET A 253 -6.26 8.97 -25.71
C MET A 253 -5.95 9.64 -27.06
N GLY A 254 -4.84 9.30 -27.73
CA GLY A 254 -4.49 9.82 -29.04
C GLY A 254 -5.29 9.22 -30.22
N GLY A 255 -5.09 9.76 -31.41
CA GLY A 255 -5.75 9.32 -32.65
C GLY A 255 -7.26 9.49 -32.61
N ASP A 256 -8.03 8.47 -32.97
CA ASP A 256 -9.50 8.49 -33.01
C ASP A 256 -10.17 8.73 -31.66
N ARG A 257 -9.39 8.71 -30.57
CA ARG A 257 -9.90 8.97 -29.22
C ARG A 257 -9.72 10.43 -28.78
N LEU A 258 -8.88 11.20 -29.47
CA LEU A 258 -8.65 12.60 -29.16
C LEU A 258 -9.96 13.40 -29.00
N PRO A 259 -10.97 13.30 -29.89
CA PRO A 259 -12.22 14.06 -29.74
C PRO A 259 -13.04 13.65 -28.50
N LYS A 260 -12.74 12.48 -27.92
CA LYS A 260 -13.46 11.96 -26.76
C LYS A 260 -12.87 12.39 -25.42
N ILE A 261 -11.68 12.99 -25.40
CA ILE A 261 -10.98 13.38 -24.16
C ILE A 261 -11.84 14.32 -23.33
N TYR A 262 -12.29 15.41 -23.95
CA TYR A 262 -13.08 16.44 -23.27
C TYR A 262 -14.36 15.83 -22.63
N GLU A 263 -15.18 15.18 -23.44
CA GLU A 263 -16.45 14.59 -22.98
C GLU A 263 -16.24 13.54 -21.91
N ARG A 264 -15.31 12.59 -22.12
CA ARG A 264 -15.07 11.50 -21.18
C ARG A 264 -14.48 11.98 -19.85
N THR A 265 -13.65 13.04 -19.89
CA THR A 265 -13.12 13.67 -18.68
C THR A 265 -14.25 14.32 -17.86
N ILE A 266 -15.09 15.14 -18.51
CA ILE A 266 -16.22 15.80 -17.85
C ILE A 266 -17.17 14.76 -17.24
N ASN A 267 -17.63 13.80 -18.02
CA ASN A 267 -18.58 12.78 -17.58
C ASN A 267 -18.00 11.88 -16.48
N GLY A 268 -16.71 11.51 -16.59
CA GLY A 268 -16.04 10.69 -15.58
C GLY A 268 -15.92 11.43 -14.24
N VAL A 269 -15.59 12.71 -14.26
CA VAL A 269 -15.55 13.52 -13.04
C VAL A 269 -16.92 13.69 -12.41
N HIS A 270 -17.95 14.00 -13.21
CA HIS A 270 -19.32 14.08 -12.70
C HIS A 270 -19.74 12.74 -12.06
N LYS A 271 -19.40 11.62 -12.69
CA LYS A 271 -19.71 10.30 -12.13
C LYS A 271 -19.03 10.07 -10.76
N ILE A 272 -17.78 10.42 -10.61
CA ILE A 272 -17.09 10.36 -9.30
C ILE A 272 -17.78 11.31 -8.31
N ARG A 273 -18.13 12.52 -8.71
CA ARG A 273 -18.77 13.53 -7.85
C ARG A 273 -20.17 13.18 -7.40
N GLU A 274 -20.87 12.23 -8.06
CA GLU A 274 -22.14 11.67 -7.55
C GLU A 274 -21.98 11.02 -6.17
N LYS A 275 -20.77 10.52 -5.84
CA LYS A 275 -20.51 9.73 -4.63
C LYS A 275 -19.37 10.23 -3.75
N SER A 276 -18.45 11.04 -4.30
CA SER A 276 -17.22 11.43 -3.59
C SER A 276 -16.79 12.85 -3.87
N ASN A 277 -16.41 13.56 -2.81
CA ASN A 277 -15.75 14.87 -2.88
C ASN A 277 -14.22 14.78 -2.72
N ALA A 278 -13.66 13.57 -2.69
CA ALA A 278 -12.21 13.38 -2.61
C ALA A 278 -11.48 14.09 -3.77
N PRO A 279 -10.25 14.56 -3.57
CA PRO A 279 -9.48 15.19 -4.62
C PRO A 279 -9.38 14.35 -5.89
N ILE A 280 -9.36 15.00 -7.05
CA ILE A 280 -9.07 14.38 -8.34
C ILE A 280 -7.82 15.06 -8.91
N LEU A 281 -6.79 14.28 -9.19
CA LEU A 281 -5.55 14.71 -9.83
C LEU A 281 -5.54 14.28 -11.29
N PHE A 282 -5.62 15.25 -12.19
CA PHE A 282 -5.42 15.05 -13.62
C PHE A 282 -3.94 15.06 -13.95
N VAL A 283 -3.53 14.17 -14.83
CA VAL A 283 -2.13 14.03 -15.23
C VAL A 283 -2.01 14.17 -16.74
N GLU A 284 -1.11 15.01 -17.18
CA GLU A 284 -0.79 15.16 -18.59
C GLU A 284 0.05 14.01 -19.14
N HIS A 285 0.04 13.87 -20.43
CA HIS A 285 0.99 13.03 -21.14
C HIS A 285 2.36 13.71 -21.10
N TYR A 286 3.38 12.99 -20.70
CA TYR A 286 4.76 13.49 -20.74
C TYR A 286 5.31 13.55 -22.17
N THR A 287 6.39 14.29 -22.38
CA THR A 287 7.12 14.32 -23.64
C THR A 287 7.83 12.99 -23.90
N ASN A 288 7.52 12.33 -24.99
CA ASN A 288 8.17 11.07 -25.37
C ASN A 288 9.68 11.26 -25.59
N SER A 289 10.48 10.28 -25.16
CA SER A 289 11.95 10.38 -25.16
C SER A 289 12.57 10.56 -26.57
N HIS A 290 11.86 10.14 -27.61
CA HIS A 290 12.32 10.19 -29.01
C HIS A 290 11.84 11.41 -29.81
N ILE A 291 11.16 12.35 -29.18
CA ILE A 291 10.49 13.47 -29.85
C ILE A 291 11.47 14.33 -30.69
N GLY A 292 12.73 14.42 -30.26
CA GLY A 292 13.76 15.18 -31.01
C GLY A 292 14.18 14.56 -32.35
N THR A 293 13.74 13.35 -32.66
CA THR A 293 14.07 12.61 -33.88
C THR A 293 12.84 12.29 -34.73
N SER A 294 11.63 12.64 -34.28
CA SER A 294 10.37 12.37 -34.98
C SER A 294 9.51 13.62 -35.08
N VAL A 295 9.36 14.14 -36.29
CA VAL A 295 8.56 15.35 -36.58
C VAL A 295 7.05 15.07 -36.45
N GLU A 296 6.60 13.84 -36.76
CA GLU A 296 5.17 13.50 -36.78
C GLU A 296 4.57 13.36 -35.37
N GLU A 297 5.37 13.02 -34.38
CA GLU A 297 4.89 12.73 -33.03
C GLU A 297 4.90 13.93 -32.10
N GLU A 298 5.65 14.99 -32.44
CA GLU A 298 5.76 16.20 -31.59
C GLU A 298 4.41 16.86 -31.28
N GLY A 299 3.43 16.72 -32.19
CA GLY A 299 2.13 17.36 -32.01
C GLY A 299 1.04 16.50 -31.35
N SER A 300 1.22 15.16 -31.25
CA SER A 300 0.12 14.28 -30.89
C SER A 300 -0.23 14.34 -29.40
N TYR A 301 0.76 14.21 -28.51
CA TYR A 301 0.53 14.26 -27.07
C TYR A 301 0.14 15.66 -26.58
N LYS A 302 0.65 16.73 -27.20
CA LYS A 302 0.27 18.11 -26.90
C LYS A 302 -1.21 18.35 -27.16
N LYS A 303 -1.79 17.76 -28.21
CA LYS A 303 -3.23 17.84 -28.47
C LYS A 303 -4.05 17.16 -27.39
N ASN A 304 -3.60 16.01 -26.88
CA ASN A 304 -4.26 15.32 -25.78
C ASN A 304 -4.26 16.20 -24.51
N ASN A 305 -3.11 16.78 -24.17
CA ASN A 305 -2.96 17.69 -23.03
C ASN A 305 -3.84 18.94 -23.17
N LEU A 306 -3.95 19.52 -24.37
CA LEU A 306 -4.82 20.67 -24.62
C LEU A 306 -6.31 20.35 -24.36
N GLU A 307 -6.81 19.20 -24.83
CA GLU A 307 -8.19 18.78 -24.57
C GLU A 307 -8.43 18.48 -23.08
N LEU A 308 -7.44 17.88 -22.41
CA LEU A 308 -7.52 17.66 -20.95
C LEU A 308 -7.57 19.01 -20.20
N ARG A 309 -6.71 19.96 -20.54
CA ARG A 309 -6.71 21.32 -19.95
C ARG A 309 -8.03 22.05 -20.18
N LYS A 310 -8.64 21.86 -21.35
CA LYS A 310 -9.96 22.41 -21.67
C LYS A 310 -11.04 21.82 -20.75
N ALA A 311 -11.09 20.49 -20.61
CA ALA A 311 -12.03 19.84 -19.72
C ALA A 311 -11.84 20.29 -18.26
N TYR A 312 -10.58 20.36 -17.79
CA TYR A 312 -10.25 20.85 -16.46
C TYR A 312 -10.79 22.28 -16.21
N ARG A 313 -10.58 23.22 -17.16
CA ARG A 313 -11.12 24.60 -17.06
C ARG A 313 -12.62 24.61 -16.98
N THR A 314 -13.32 23.87 -17.86
CA THR A 314 -14.79 23.78 -17.83
C THR A 314 -15.29 23.28 -16.48
N LEU A 315 -14.72 22.22 -15.93
CA LEU A 315 -15.09 21.70 -14.60
C LEU A 315 -14.88 22.75 -13.49
N LYS A 316 -13.81 23.55 -13.58
CA LYS A 316 -13.57 24.66 -12.64
C LYS A 316 -14.61 25.78 -12.80
N GLU A 317 -15.01 26.10 -14.02
CA GLU A 317 -16.05 27.11 -14.34
C GLU A 317 -17.45 26.63 -13.88
N GLU A 318 -17.71 25.32 -13.94
CA GLU A 318 -18.92 24.69 -13.37
C GLU A 318 -18.91 24.69 -11.83
N GLY A 319 -17.81 25.08 -11.19
CA GLY A 319 -17.68 25.12 -9.74
C GLY A 319 -17.32 23.79 -9.09
N VAL A 320 -16.90 22.78 -9.87
CA VAL A 320 -16.45 21.48 -9.30
C VAL A 320 -15.21 21.72 -8.44
N GLN A 321 -15.29 21.29 -7.18
CA GLN A 321 -14.26 21.49 -6.19
C GLN A 321 -13.21 20.36 -6.17
N ASN A 322 -12.07 20.59 -5.49
CA ASN A 322 -11.01 19.60 -5.24
C ASN A 322 -10.45 18.98 -6.53
N LEU A 323 -10.23 19.83 -7.55
CA LEU A 323 -9.57 19.45 -8.80
C LEU A 323 -8.14 19.97 -8.81
N HIS A 324 -7.20 19.07 -9.09
CA HIS A 324 -5.76 19.33 -9.12
C HIS A 324 -5.17 18.87 -10.45
N PHE A 325 -3.96 19.32 -10.76
CA PHE A 325 -3.34 19.07 -12.04
C PHE A 325 -1.84 18.81 -11.87
N LEU A 326 -1.32 17.81 -12.56
CA LEU A 326 0.10 17.53 -12.69
C LEU A 326 0.47 17.66 -14.16
N SER A 327 1.26 18.68 -14.45
CA SER A 327 1.61 19.03 -15.83
C SER A 327 2.74 18.18 -16.38
N GLU A 328 2.88 18.20 -17.70
CA GLU A 328 3.97 17.57 -18.44
C GLU A 328 5.35 18.05 -17.92
N GLU A 329 5.48 19.34 -17.66
CA GLU A 329 6.71 19.95 -17.16
C GLU A 329 7.06 19.44 -15.74
N GLU A 330 6.05 19.26 -14.88
CA GLU A 330 6.24 18.75 -13.52
C GLU A 330 6.64 17.26 -13.53
N LEU A 331 6.23 16.47 -14.53
CA LEU A 331 6.61 15.05 -14.65
C LEU A 331 8.10 14.87 -14.91
N GLY A 332 8.73 15.75 -15.70
CA GLY A 332 10.18 15.88 -15.81
C GLY A 332 10.93 14.68 -16.41
N LEU A 333 10.30 13.84 -17.23
CA LEU A 333 10.96 12.68 -17.85
C LEU A 333 11.99 13.14 -18.91
N GLY A 334 13.21 12.59 -18.78
CA GLY A 334 14.33 12.83 -19.70
C GLY A 334 14.46 11.74 -20.78
N GLN A 335 15.43 11.94 -21.67
CA GLN A 335 15.68 11.03 -22.82
C GLN A 335 15.98 9.60 -22.41
N ASP A 336 16.67 9.38 -21.30
CA ASP A 336 17.08 8.03 -20.84
C ASP A 336 16.01 7.36 -19.96
N CYS A 337 14.83 7.97 -19.81
CA CYS A 337 13.76 7.49 -18.93
C CYS A 337 12.85 6.42 -19.54
N SER A 338 13.06 5.99 -20.79
CA SER A 338 12.20 4.99 -21.46
C SER A 338 12.98 3.84 -22.05
N VAL A 339 12.27 2.73 -22.39
CA VAL A 339 12.85 1.56 -23.04
C VAL A 339 12.81 1.70 -24.57
N GLU A 340 11.68 2.14 -25.13
CA GLU A 340 11.45 2.23 -26.58
C GLU A 340 10.82 3.58 -27.00
N GLY A 341 11.03 4.62 -26.18
CA GLY A 341 10.54 5.97 -26.43
C GLY A 341 9.20 6.29 -25.76
N TRP A 342 8.41 5.26 -25.37
CA TRP A 342 7.05 5.41 -24.82
C TRP A 342 6.92 4.97 -23.37
N HIS A 343 7.50 3.82 -23.01
CA HIS A 343 7.30 3.25 -21.66
C HIS A 343 8.51 3.51 -20.77
N PRO A 344 8.28 4.04 -19.56
CA PRO A 344 9.35 4.32 -18.62
C PRO A 344 10.11 3.04 -18.21
N ASN A 345 11.44 3.10 -18.23
CA ASN A 345 12.30 2.13 -17.57
C ASN A 345 12.34 2.41 -16.07
N ASP A 346 13.18 1.70 -15.29
CA ASP A 346 13.24 1.88 -13.83
C ASP A 346 13.62 3.33 -13.42
N LEU A 347 14.49 4.01 -14.19
CA LEU A 347 14.78 5.42 -13.98
C LEU A 347 13.53 6.29 -14.20
N GLY A 348 12.84 6.07 -15.30
CA GLY A 348 11.60 6.79 -15.61
C GLY A 348 10.50 6.53 -14.59
N MET A 349 10.35 5.29 -14.11
CA MET A 349 9.40 4.95 -13.03
C MET A 349 9.72 5.67 -11.72
N GLN A 350 11.03 5.83 -11.40
CA GLN A 350 11.45 6.60 -10.24
C GLN A 350 11.16 8.10 -10.43
N VAL A 351 11.46 8.67 -11.61
CA VAL A 351 11.16 10.07 -11.93
C VAL A 351 9.66 10.36 -11.85
N TYR A 352 8.80 9.46 -12.38
CA TYR A 352 7.36 9.54 -12.20
C TYR A 352 6.97 9.61 -10.72
N ALA A 353 7.44 8.65 -9.93
CA ALA A 353 7.11 8.63 -8.51
C ALA A 353 7.60 9.89 -7.77
N ASP A 354 8.77 10.43 -8.17
CA ASP A 354 9.35 11.64 -7.57
C ASP A 354 8.54 12.91 -7.94
N ALA A 355 7.87 12.94 -9.08
CA ALA A 355 6.94 14.00 -9.45
C ALA A 355 5.58 13.86 -8.72
N TYR A 356 5.06 12.64 -8.64
CA TYR A 356 3.75 12.39 -8.03
C TYR A 356 3.75 12.57 -6.50
N VAL A 357 4.76 12.10 -5.80
CA VAL A 357 4.76 12.11 -4.32
C VAL A 357 4.64 13.51 -3.74
N PRO A 358 5.42 14.55 -4.15
CA PRO A 358 5.23 15.90 -3.69
C PRO A 358 3.84 16.46 -4.03
N LYS A 359 3.36 16.20 -5.27
CA LYS A 359 2.04 16.65 -5.71
C LYS A 359 0.92 16.01 -4.90
N ILE A 360 0.98 14.71 -4.62
CA ILE A 360 0.00 14.01 -3.77
C ILE A 360 0.01 14.61 -2.36
N LYS A 361 1.19 14.86 -1.78
CA LYS A 361 1.31 15.49 -0.46
C LYS A 361 0.71 16.90 -0.44
N GLU A 362 0.93 17.69 -1.50
CA GLU A 362 0.31 19.01 -1.69
C GLU A 362 -1.21 18.89 -1.74
N VAL A 363 -1.74 17.97 -2.59
CA VAL A 363 -3.17 17.76 -2.81
C VAL A 363 -3.87 17.26 -1.55
N LEU A 364 -3.28 16.31 -0.86
CA LEU A 364 -3.84 15.74 0.37
C LEU A 364 -3.56 16.63 1.58
N LYS A 365 -2.78 17.70 1.42
CA LYS A 365 -2.21 18.53 2.49
C LYS A 365 -1.46 17.64 3.49
N GLU A 366 -0.12 17.63 3.45
CA GLU A 366 0.74 16.75 4.27
C GLU A 366 0.41 16.76 5.77
N TYR A 367 -0.25 17.81 6.24
CA TYR A 367 -0.78 17.98 7.60
C TYR A 367 -2.32 17.88 7.65
N SER A 368 -2.96 17.21 6.68
CA SER A 368 -4.40 16.99 6.74
C SER A 368 -4.76 16.10 7.92
N THR A 369 -5.63 16.58 8.78
CA THR A 369 -6.08 15.88 9.98
C THR A 369 -6.84 14.57 9.71
N ILE A 370 -7.27 14.34 8.46
CA ILE A 370 -8.03 13.15 8.03
C ILE A 370 -7.20 12.17 7.20
N VAL A 371 -5.93 12.48 6.90
CA VAL A 371 -5.02 11.58 6.15
C VAL A 371 -4.11 10.87 7.14
N PRO A 372 -4.26 9.54 7.34
CA PRO A 372 -3.42 8.79 8.26
C PRO A 372 -1.94 8.86 7.89
N CYS A 373 -1.08 9.16 8.83
CA CYS A 373 0.36 9.13 8.62
C CYS A 373 1.13 8.72 9.88
N THR A 374 2.31 8.12 9.68
CA THR A 374 3.24 7.79 10.77
C THR A 374 3.96 9.04 11.25
N GLN A 375 4.61 8.94 12.41
CA GLN A 375 5.58 9.95 12.82
C GLN A 375 6.90 9.30 13.25
N GLN A 376 8.00 10.05 13.11
CA GLN A 376 9.28 9.72 13.72
C GLN A 376 9.56 10.74 14.82
N ARG A 377 9.89 10.27 16.03
CA ARG A 377 10.17 11.15 17.19
C ARG A 377 11.26 10.60 18.08
N ASP A 378 12.16 11.48 18.47
CA ASP A 378 12.97 11.35 19.67
C ASP A 378 12.19 11.98 20.85
N PRO A 379 12.24 11.41 22.06
CA PRO A 379 13.19 10.43 22.58
C PRO A 379 12.65 8.99 22.68
N TYR A 380 11.65 8.57 21.94
CA TYR A 380 11.15 7.19 21.98
C TYR A 380 10.84 6.65 20.58
N ASN A 381 10.90 5.33 20.44
CA ASN A 381 10.54 4.68 19.19
C ASN A 381 9.01 4.57 19.07
N TRP A 382 8.41 5.36 18.20
CA TRP A 382 6.96 5.44 18.00
C TRP A 382 6.38 4.11 17.47
N LYS A 383 7.06 3.49 16.47
CA LYS A 383 6.62 2.19 15.92
C LYS A 383 6.73 1.06 16.93
N GLU A 384 7.81 1.03 17.71
CA GLU A 384 7.98 0.04 18.77
C GLU A 384 6.87 0.15 19.83
N ARG A 385 6.48 1.37 20.23
CA ARG A 385 5.37 1.56 21.14
C ARG A 385 4.04 1.06 20.55
N HIS A 386 3.80 1.29 19.27
CA HIS A 386 2.65 0.73 18.55
C HIS A 386 2.63 -0.80 18.63
N GLU A 387 3.76 -1.46 18.35
CA GLU A 387 3.87 -2.92 18.46
C GLU A 387 3.67 -3.43 19.89
N GLN A 388 4.13 -2.69 20.89
CA GLN A 388 3.86 -3.01 22.29
C GLN A 388 2.36 -2.95 22.62
N VAL A 389 1.64 -1.95 22.09
CA VAL A 389 0.17 -1.85 22.25
C VAL A 389 -0.51 -3.07 21.63
N LEU A 390 -0.14 -3.45 20.41
CA LEU A 390 -0.70 -4.62 19.72
C LEU A 390 -0.43 -5.91 20.49
N ALA A 391 0.78 -6.10 20.98
CA ALA A 391 1.16 -7.29 21.76
C ALA A 391 0.36 -7.40 23.05
N LEU A 392 0.27 -6.31 23.79
CA LEU A 392 -0.48 -6.25 25.07
C LEU A 392 -1.99 -6.44 24.86
N ASN A 393 -2.57 -5.91 23.78
CA ASN A 393 -4.00 -6.12 23.45
C ASN A 393 -4.29 -7.59 23.14
N LYS A 394 -3.36 -8.26 22.45
CA LYS A 394 -3.46 -9.70 22.15
C LYS A 394 -3.33 -10.56 23.41
N GLU A 395 -2.43 -10.18 24.33
CA GLU A 395 -2.24 -10.88 25.59
C GLU A 395 -3.45 -10.72 26.51
N LYS A 396 -3.93 -9.48 26.66
CA LYS A 396 -5.05 -9.15 27.54
C LYS A 396 -5.89 -8.00 26.97
N ALA A 397 -7.10 -8.35 26.53
CA ALA A 397 -8.04 -7.40 25.95
C ALA A 397 -8.39 -6.26 26.93
N PRO A 398 -8.28 -4.97 26.54
CA PRO A 398 -8.62 -3.86 27.42
C PRO A 398 -10.13 -3.64 27.50
N GLU A 399 -10.60 -3.30 28.70
CA GLU A 399 -11.98 -2.82 28.93
C GLU A 399 -12.12 -1.33 28.61
N ILE A 400 -11.05 -0.58 28.84
CA ILE A 400 -10.97 0.88 28.65
C ILE A 400 -9.73 1.19 27.82
N VAL A 401 -9.91 2.03 26.81
CA VAL A 401 -8.82 2.48 25.92
C VAL A 401 -8.71 4.01 26.03
N LEU A 402 -7.48 4.51 26.20
CA LEU A 402 -7.18 5.95 26.22
C LEU A 402 -6.31 6.26 24.99
N ILE A 403 -6.90 6.90 23.99
CA ILE A 403 -6.19 7.36 22.78
C ILE A 403 -5.83 8.83 22.99
N GLY A 404 -4.54 9.16 22.92
CA GLY A 404 -4.10 10.51 23.22
C GLY A 404 -2.69 10.84 22.78
N ASN A 405 -2.27 12.05 23.10
CA ASN A 405 -0.94 12.60 22.88
C ASN A 405 0.00 12.38 24.09
N SER A 406 0.99 13.25 24.28
CA SER A 406 1.95 13.19 25.39
C SER A 406 1.29 13.23 26.78
N ILE A 407 0.15 13.89 26.94
CA ILE A 407 -0.56 13.96 28.22
C ILE A 407 -1.02 12.57 28.65
N THR A 408 -1.61 11.81 27.72
CA THR A 408 -2.00 10.43 27.95
C THR A 408 -0.77 9.51 28.04
N HIS A 409 0.22 9.67 27.16
CA HIS A 409 1.43 8.85 27.13
C HIS A 409 2.15 8.81 28.49
N TYR A 410 2.40 9.98 29.05
CA TYR A 410 3.18 10.13 30.29
C TYR A 410 2.32 10.09 31.56
N TRP A 411 1.05 9.79 31.49
CA TRP A 411 0.19 9.68 32.68
C TRP A 411 0.59 8.46 33.52
N ALA A 412 0.31 7.26 33.08
CA ALA A 412 0.74 5.97 33.60
C ALA A 412 0.10 4.81 32.78
N GLY A 413 0.25 3.58 33.23
CA GLY A 413 -0.35 2.38 32.60
C GLY A 413 0.51 1.78 31.50
N GLU A 414 0.00 0.73 30.89
CA GLU A 414 0.72 -0.06 29.87
C GLU A 414 0.28 0.28 28.43
N PRO A 415 1.26 0.30 27.47
CA PRO A 415 2.70 0.09 27.66
C PRO A 415 3.34 1.24 28.47
N THR A 416 4.25 0.87 29.37
CA THR A 416 4.88 1.83 30.26
C THR A 416 5.72 2.83 29.49
N ALA A 417 5.55 4.11 29.78
CA ALA A 417 6.41 5.17 29.26
C ALA A 417 7.73 5.24 30.06
N THR A 418 8.77 5.82 29.44
CA THR A 418 10.07 6.08 30.12
C THR A 418 9.91 6.96 31.36
N ILE A 419 8.86 7.77 31.41
CA ILE A 419 8.52 8.64 32.54
C ILE A 419 6.99 8.52 32.77
N ALA A 420 6.58 8.08 33.96
CA ALA A 420 5.19 8.13 34.40
C ALA A 420 5.02 9.25 35.44
N ARG A 421 4.01 10.13 35.23
CA ARG A 421 3.85 11.35 36.04
C ARG A 421 2.60 11.34 36.91
N GLY A 422 1.79 10.30 36.86
CA GLY A 422 0.51 10.26 37.55
C GLY A 422 0.07 8.86 37.96
N GLU A 423 0.99 7.99 38.38
CA GLU A 423 0.68 6.62 38.80
C GLU A 423 -0.33 6.52 39.90
N ASP A 424 -0.25 7.38 40.92
CA ASP A 424 -1.21 7.41 42.03
C ASP A 424 -2.64 7.69 41.56
N SER A 425 -2.80 8.69 40.68
CA SER A 425 -4.10 9.04 40.09
C SER A 425 -4.63 7.97 39.16
N TRP A 426 -3.74 7.35 38.36
CA TRP A 426 -4.07 6.24 37.52
C TRP A 426 -4.56 5.03 38.30
N ASN A 427 -3.79 4.61 39.31
CA ASN A 427 -4.12 3.47 40.16
C ASN A 427 -5.43 3.72 40.98
N LYS A 428 -5.68 4.94 41.41
CA LYS A 428 -6.92 5.31 42.05
C LYS A 428 -8.13 5.24 41.13
N LEU A 429 -7.99 5.73 39.88
CA LEU A 429 -9.10 5.83 38.94
C LEU A 429 -9.44 4.48 38.29
N PHE A 430 -8.42 3.67 37.98
CA PHE A 430 -8.54 2.46 37.19
C PHE A 430 -8.35 1.16 37.99
N LYS A 431 -8.41 1.22 39.31
CA LYS A 431 -8.25 0.06 40.19
C LYS A 431 -9.12 -1.12 39.76
N GLY A 432 -8.48 -2.26 39.47
CA GLY A 432 -9.16 -3.49 39.08
C GLY A 432 -9.73 -3.49 37.66
N LYS A 433 -9.34 -2.55 36.80
CA LYS A 433 -9.71 -2.47 35.38
C LYS A 433 -8.52 -2.79 34.47
N VAL A 434 -8.79 -3.38 33.33
CA VAL A 434 -7.81 -3.51 32.25
C VAL A 434 -7.90 -2.28 31.38
N VAL A 435 -6.91 -1.41 31.48
CA VAL A 435 -6.86 -0.14 30.73
C VAL A 435 -5.63 -0.10 29.86
N ARG A 436 -5.81 0.23 28.58
CA ARG A 436 -4.70 0.39 27.65
C ARG A 436 -4.40 1.86 27.44
N ASN A 437 -3.16 2.24 27.72
CA ASN A 437 -2.65 3.57 27.44
C ASN A 437 -2.14 3.64 25.98
N MET A 438 -3.01 4.09 25.07
CA MET A 438 -2.66 4.38 23.68
C MET A 438 -2.35 5.87 23.49
N GLY A 439 -1.71 6.48 24.46
CA GLY A 439 -1.12 7.80 24.36
C GLY A 439 0.26 7.73 23.70
N PHE A 440 0.51 8.62 22.75
CA PHE A 440 1.80 8.73 22.06
C PHE A 440 2.26 10.18 22.08
N GLY A 441 3.47 10.43 22.58
CA GLY A 441 4.03 11.77 22.66
C GLY A 441 4.06 12.45 21.29
N TRP A 442 3.57 13.69 21.24
CA TRP A 442 3.50 14.51 20.03
C TRP A 442 2.52 14.03 18.95
N ASP A 443 1.74 12.96 19.17
CA ASP A 443 0.74 12.56 18.20
C ASP A 443 -0.23 13.69 17.88
N ARG A 444 -0.49 13.80 16.58
CA ARG A 444 -1.58 14.54 15.99
C ARG A 444 -2.72 13.59 15.66
N ILE A 445 -3.87 14.11 15.25
CA ILE A 445 -5.07 13.31 14.90
C ILE A 445 -4.75 12.29 13.83
N GLU A 446 -4.06 12.67 12.76
CA GLU A 446 -3.66 11.83 11.65
C GLU A 446 -2.72 10.68 12.06
N ASN A 447 -1.91 10.87 13.10
CA ASN A 447 -1.06 9.80 13.64
C ASN A 447 -1.89 8.77 14.42
N ALA A 448 -2.88 9.24 15.20
CA ALA A 448 -3.81 8.34 15.89
C ALA A 448 -4.68 7.55 14.90
N LEU A 449 -5.14 8.18 13.81
CA LEU A 449 -5.86 7.51 12.72
C LEU A 449 -5.02 6.38 12.12
N TRP A 450 -3.73 6.64 11.85
CA TRP A 450 -2.82 5.62 11.33
C TRP A 450 -2.78 4.39 12.24
N ARG A 451 -2.59 4.59 13.55
CA ARG A 451 -2.50 3.51 14.54
C ARG A 451 -3.79 2.69 14.64
N ILE A 452 -4.95 3.37 14.60
CA ILE A 452 -6.26 2.71 14.60
C ILE A 452 -6.42 1.85 13.35
N TYR A 453 -6.05 2.36 12.17
CA TYR A 453 -6.11 1.60 10.91
C TYR A 453 -5.08 0.47 10.84
N HIS A 454 -4.05 0.50 11.71
CA HIS A 454 -3.04 -0.55 11.83
C HIS A 454 -3.24 -1.46 13.06
N GLY A 455 -4.48 -1.61 13.52
CA GLY A 455 -4.88 -2.71 14.38
C GLY A 455 -4.98 -2.42 15.87
N GLU A 456 -4.71 -1.20 16.36
CA GLU A 456 -4.77 -0.93 17.80
C GLU A 456 -6.15 -1.15 18.43
N LEU A 457 -7.23 -1.08 17.64
CA LEU A 457 -8.59 -1.33 18.08
C LEU A 457 -9.20 -2.65 17.57
N ASP A 458 -8.40 -3.54 16.99
CA ASP A 458 -8.89 -4.77 16.40
C ASP A 458 -8.74 -5.98 17.34
N GLY A 459 -9.63 -6.96 17.19
CA GLY A 459 -9.54 -8.26 17.86
C GLY A 459 -10.05 -8.31 19.30
N TYR A 460 -10.69 -7.25 19.80
CA TYR A 460 -11.33 -7.19 21.12
C TYR A 460 -12.52 -6.23 21.13
N GLU A 461 -13.33 -6.26 22.21
CA GLU A 461 -14.43 -5.33 22.44
C GLU A 461 -14.15 -4.49 23.71
N ALA A 462 -13.86 -3.19 23.53
CA ALA A 462 -13.74 -2.25 24.64
C ALA A 462 -15.12 -1.78 25.10
N LYS A 463 -15.26 -1.51 26.41
CA LYS A 463 -16.46 -0.88 26.97
C LYS A 463 -16.45 0.64 26.81
N LYS A 464 -15.25 1.23 26.89
CA LYS A 464 -15.06 2.69 26.84
C LYS A 464 -13.81 3.03 26.03
N VAL A 465 -13.93 4.06 25.19
CA VAL A 465 -12.82 4.69 24.49
C VAL A 465 -12.81 6.18 24.81
N VAL A 466 -11.68 6.68 25.28
CA VAL A 466 -11.49 8.10 25.60
C VAL A 466 -10.49 8.70 24.61
N LEU A 467 -10.87 9.78 23.95
CA LEU A 467 -10.09 10.49 22.95
C LEU A 467 -9.61 11.83 23.51
N LEU A 468 -8.29 12.04 23.57
CA LEU A 468 -7.63 13.28 23.97
C LEU A 468 -6.66 13.71 22.86
N MET A 469 -7.19 14.24 21.75
CA MET A 469 -6.43 14.54 20.53
C MET A 469 -6.73 15.97 20.03
N GLY A 470 -5.84 16.50 19.18
CA GLY A 470 -6.01 17.79 18.49
C GLY A 470 -5.07 18.89 18.97
N THR A 471 -4.57 18.85 20.20
CA THR A 471 -3.67 19.90 20.75
C THR A 471 -2.42 20.12 19.88
N ASN A 472 -1.80 19.04 19.38
CA ASN A 472 -0.61 19.12 18.55
C ASN A 472 -0.91 19.49 17.06
N ASN A 473 -2.19 19.68 16.72
CA ASN A 473 -2.61 20.19 15.43
C ASN A 473 -2.79 21.71 15.39
N LEU A 474 -2.90 22.37 16.56
CA LEU A 474 -3.29 23.79 16.66
C LEU A 474 -2.34 24.76 15.93
N ASP A 475 -1.05 24.44 15.83
CA ASP A 475 -0.05 25.24 15.13
C ASP A 475 0.11 24.87 13.64
N LYS A 476 -0.62 23.85 13.16
CA LYS A 476 -0.53 23.31 11.82
C LYS A 476 -1.84 23.37 11.03
N ASN A 477 -2.96 23.35 11.71
CA ASN A 477 -4.28 23.17 11.11
C ASN A 477 -5.26 24.24 11.59
N THR A 478 -6.23 24.57 10.76
CA THR A 478 -7.37 25.41 11.12
C THR A 478 -8.33 24.67 12.06
N ASN A 479 -9.17 25.41 12.76
CA ASN A 479 -10.19 24.80 13.64
C ASN A 479 -11.12 23.84 12.86
N ASP A 480 -11.52 24.20 11.64
CA ASP A 480 -12.39 23.36 10.80
C ASP A 480 -11.70 22.04 10.40
N GLU A 481 -10.40 22.09 10.07
CA GLU A 481 -9.59 20.90 9.81
C GLU A 481 -9.47 20.02 11.04
N ILE A 482 -9.26 20.60 12.23
CA ILE A 482 -9.19 19.86 13.50
C ILE A 482 -10.53 19.19 13.80
N ILE A 483 -11.65 19.90 13.62
CA ILE A 483 -12.99 19.36 13.82
C ILE A 483 -13.26 18.21 12.85
N ALA A 484 -12.90 18.38 11.56
CA ALA A 484 -13.01 17.31 10.56
C ALA A 484 -12.21 16.08 10.95
N GLY A 485 -10.96 16.26 11.41
CA GLY A 485 -10.09 15.18 11.87
C GLY A 485 -10.64 14.46 13.11
N ILE A 486 -11.18 15.18 14.09
CA ILE A 486 -11.81 14.57 15.27
C ILE A 486 -13.05 13.76 14.89
N ASN A 487 -13.88 14.26 13.97
CA ASN A 487 -15.04 13.54 13.45
C ASN A 487 -14.62 12.24 12.78
N GLU A 488 -13.56 12.29 11.94
CA GLU A 488 -13.00 11.10 11.29
C GLU A 488 -12.43 10.10 12.31
N LEU A 489 -11.73 10.60 13.35
CA LEU A 489 -11.22 9.76 14.45
C LEU A 489 -12.36 9.06 15.20
N VAL A 490 -13.43 9.77 15.51
CA VAL A 490 -14.63 9.20 16.15
C VAL A 490 -15.25 8.13 15.24
N ARG A 491 -15.35 8.38 13.93
CA ARG A 491 -15.86 7.42 12.96
C ARG A 491 -14.99 6.16 12.94
N ALA A 492 -13.66 6.30 12.81
CA ALA A 492 -12.73 5.18 12.78
C ALA A 492 -12.79 4.32 14.06
N VAL A 493 -12.97 4.96 15.23
CA VAL A 493 -13.19 4.26 16.49
C VAL A 493 -14.54 3.54 16.48
N ARG A 494 -15.61 4.19 16.04
CA ARG A 494 -16.96 3.61 15.99
C ARG A 494 -17.04 2.37 15.11
N ASP A 495 -16.36 2.41 13.95
CA ASP A 495 -16.33 1.30 13.00
C ASP A 495 -15.68 0.03 13.60
N ARG A 496 -14.67 0.20 14.47
CA ARG A 496 -13.94 -0.91 15.11
C ARG A 496 -14.46 -1.32 16.46
N GLN A 497 -15.06 -0.38 17.18
CA GLN A 497 -15.59 -0.55 18.53
C GLN A 497 -17.06 -0.09 18.59
N PRO A 498 -17.99 -0.73 17.86
CA PRO A 498 -19.37 -0.24 17.68
C PRO A 498 -20.17 -0.20 18.98
N LYS A 499 -19.81 -1.04 19.97
CA LYS A 499 -20.50 -1.11 21.27
C LYS A 499 -19.88 -0.22 22.34
N ALA A 500 -18.70 0.36 22.08
CA ALA A 500 -18.00 1.17 23.06
C ALA A 500 -18.68 2.52 23.28
N GLN A 501 -18.68 2.96 24.54
CA GLN A 501 -19.02 4.34 24.87
C GLN A 501 -17.79 5.22 24.60
N ILE A 502 -17.92 6.17 23.64
CA ILE A 502 -16.83 7.07 23.22
C ILE A 502 -16.96 8.39 23.98
N TYR A 503 -15.86 8.82 24.60
CA TYR A 503 -15.71 10.10 25.27
C TYR A 503 -14.66 10.92 24.50
N VAL A 504 -15.04 12.13 24.12
CA VAL A 504 -14.11 13.09 23.48
C VAL A 504 -13.82 14.20 24.47
N ASP A 505 -12.54 14.42 24.79
CA ASP A 505 -12.15 15.51 25.70
C ASP A 505 -12.28 16.87 25.01
N ARG A 506 -13.16 17.69 25.55
CA ARG A 506 -13.49 19.00 25.01
C ARG A 506 -12.35 20.03 25.14
N LYS A 507 -11.41 19.86 26.07
CA LYS A 507 -10.27 20.77 26.28
C LYS A 507 -9.18 20.63 25.19
N SER A 508 -9.25 19.59 24.38
CA SER A 508 -8.29 19.38 23.28
C SER A 508 -8.66 20.15 22.01
N VAL A 509 -9.81 20.83 21.98
CA VAL A 509 -10.41 21.41 20.76
C VAL A 509 -10.63 22.92 20.86
N VAL A 510 -10.19 23.56 21.96
CA VAL A 510 -10.30 25.02 22.18
C VAL A 510 -8.93 25.61 22.45
#